data_12457f3ba3ebaca9c95c0c700db8bc02
#
_entry.id   12457f3ba3ebaca9c95c0c700db8bc02
#
_cell.length_a   1.000
_cell.length_b   1.000
_cell.length_c   1.000
_cell.angle_alpha   90.00
_cell.angle_beta   90.00
_cell.angle_gamma   90.00
#
_symmetry.space_group_name_H-M   'P 1'
#
loop_
_entity.id
_entity.type
_entity.pdbx_description
1 polymer ?
#
loop_
_entity_poly.entity_id
_entity_poly.type
_entity_poly.pdbx_seq_one_letter_code
_entity_poly.pdbx_strand_id
1 'polypeptide(L)'
;TMAKRYQRNAIRVEAGGTGEPHKDITYSGVLISPSDREKAIINVLRFHDDARAIIFCATRATVAYMSARFANRGFQVVSLSGELNQAARNQALQSMRDGRARICVATDVAARGIDLPDLELVIHADIPKTSETLLHRSGRTGRAGRKGHSILMVPQNSFRKTQRLLQIAGIQAKFAPAPDADTIRARDDERILTHETLTQPAQEDETVLINA
;
A
#
# COMPACT_ATOMS: atom_id res chain seq x y z
N THR A 1 -13.57 31.53 16.96
CA THR A 1 -14.08 30.30 16.31
C THR A 1 -15.43 29.94 16.90
N MET A 2 -16.38 29.47 16.08
CA MET A 2 -17.76 29.13 16.48
C MET A 2 -17.82 28.20 17.71
N ALA A 3 -16.97 27.21 17.80
CA ALA A 3 -16.92 26.27 18.91
C ALA A 3 -16.82 26.95 20.30
N LYS A 4 -15.96 27.96 20.46
CA LYS A 4 -15.81 28.70 21.72
C LYS A 4 -17.08 29.46 22.16
N ARG A 5 -18.04 29.69 21.27
CA ARG A 5 -19.26 30.47 21.54
C ARG A 5 -20.39 29.60 22.09
N TYR A 6 -20.36 28.31 21.85
CA TYR A 6 -21.45 27.37 22.20
C TYR A 6 -21.04 26.26 23.17
N GLN A 7 -19.75 26.10 23.46
CA GLN A 7 -19.26 25.06 24.37
C GLN A 7 -18.86 25.66 25.74
N ARG A 8 -19.51 25.19 26.80
CA ARG A 8 -19.10 25.45 28.19
C ARG A 8 -18.41 24.20 28.73
N ASN A 9 -17.18 24.36 29.23
CA ASN A 9 -16.36 23.25 29.81
C ASN A 9 -16.17 22.02 28.93
N ALA A 10 -16.08 22.20 27.62
CA ALA A 10 -15.79 21.08 26.72
C ALA A 10 -14.32 20.65 26.82
N ILE A 11 -14.12 19.39 27.13
CA ILE A 11 -12.80 18.75 27.03
C ILE A 11 -12.58 18.38 25.55
N ARG A 12 -11.53 18.92 24.94
CA ARG A 12 -11.14 18.52 23.60
C ARG A 12 -10.46 17.14 23.67
N VAL A 13 -11.21 16.10 23.32
CA VAL A 13 -10.65 14.76 23.15
C VAL A 13 -10.15 14.64 21.71
N GLU A 14 -8.85 14.68 21.53
CA GLU A 14 -8.21 14.34 20.26
C GLU A 14 -7.96 12.83 20.24
N ALA A 15 -8.87 12.08 19.63
CA ALA A 15 -8.69 10.66 19.36
C ALA A 15 -7.79 10.48 18.13
N GLY A 16 -6.55 10.15 18.36
CA GLY A 16 -5.51 9.95 17.34
C GLY A 16 -4.41 10.99 17.45
N GLY A 17 -3.17 10.53 17.62
CA GLY A 17 -1.98 11.39 17.71
C GLY A 17 -1.91 12.33 16.52
N THR A 18 -1.99 13.62 16.80
CA THR A 18 -1.88 14.68 15.79
C THR A 18 -0.47 14.71 15.23
N GLY A 19 -0.29 14.18 14.02
CA GLY A 19 0.88 14.48 13.22
C GLY A 19 2.16 13.70 13.52
N GLU A 20 2.13 12.69 14.38
CA GLU A 20 3.31 11.83 14.59
C GLU A 20 3.33 10.62 13.63
N PRO A 21 4.52 10.23 13.15
CA PRO A 21 4.68 9.03 12.35
C PRO A 21 4.29 7.78 13.15
N HIS A 22 3.58 6.87 12.53
CA HIS A 22 3.26 5.58 13.15
C HIS A 22 4.54 4.75 13.33
N LYS A 23 4.84 4.32 14.56
CA LYS A 23 6.06 3.57 14.93
C LYS A 23 6.16 2.20 14.23
N ASP A 24 5.02 1.64 13.81
CA ASP A 24 4.94 0.34 13.17
C ASP A 24 4.99 0.41 11.64
N ILE A 25 5.23 1.59 11.06
CA ILE A 25 5.33 1.78 9.62
C ILE A 25 6.77 2.06 9.21
N THR A 26 7.31 1.22 8.32
CA THR A 26 8.56 1.47 7.63
C THR A 26 8.31 2.32 6.38
N TYR A 27 9.06 3.40 6.24
CA TYR A 27 8.94 4.31 5.10
C TYR A 27 10.10 4.15 4.13
N SER A 28 9.79 4.07 2.83
CA SER A 28 10.79 4.08 1.77
C SER A 28 10.35 4.90 0.57
N GLY A 29 11.33 5.37 -0.20
CA GLY A 29 11.13 6.07 -1.44
C GLY A 29 11.77 5.32 -2.59
N VAL A 30 11.03 5.07 -3.65
CA VAL A 30 11.54 4.50 -4.90
C VAL A 30 11.78 5.62 -5.89
N LEU A 31 13.04 5.83 -6.26
CA LEU A 31 13.43 6.84 -7.25
C LEU A 31 13.08 6.33 -8.65
N ILE A 32 12.29 7.12 -9.38
CA ILE A 32 11.78 6.76 -10.69
C ILE A 32 11.97 7.86 -11.73
N SER A 33 12.06 7.46 -13.00
CA SER A 33 11.70 8.34 -14.11
C SER A 33 10.17 8.46 -14.17
N PRO A 34 9.60 9.62 -14.54
CA PRO A 34 8.14 9.76 -14.65
C PRO A 34 7.47 8.73 -15.56
N SER A 35 8.15 8.33 -16.64
CA SER A 35 7.70 7.29 -17.58
C SER A 35 7.68 5.88 -16.99
N ASP A 36 8.47 5.60 -15.95
CA ASP A 36 8.67 4.26 -15.41
C ASP A 36 7.81 3.96 -14.18
N ARG A 37 6.96 4.92 -13.75
CA ARG A 37 6.13 4.80 -12.55
C ARG A 37 5.31 3.51 -12.52
N GLU A 38 4.63 3.17 -13.62
CA GLU A 38 3.84 1.94 -13.72
C GLU A 38 4.72 0.70 -13.51
N LYS A 39 5.83 0.62 -14.24
CA LYS A 39 6.77 -0.52 -14.15
C LYS A 39 7.34 -0.66 -12.74
N ALA A 40 7.73 0.46 -12.14
CA ALA A 40 8.28 0.48 -10.78
C ALA A 40 7.26 -0.03 -9.75
N ILE A 41 5.99 0.37 -9.86
CA ILE A 41 4.92 -0.12 -8.99
C ILE A 41 4.71 -1.63 -9.21
N ILE A 42 4.70 -2.11 -10.44
CA ILE A 42 4.58 -3.55 -10.74
C ILE A 42 5.72 -4.34 -10.10
N ASN A 43 6.95 -3.85 -10.19
CA ASN A 43 8.10 -4.50 -9.57
C ASN A 43 7.99 -4.52 -8.04
N VAL A 44 7.55 -3.41 -7.43
CA VAL A 44 7.29 -3.35 -5.99
C VAL A 44 6.20 -4.35 -5.58
N LEU A 45 5.10 -4.44 -6.34
CA LEU A 45 4.02 -5.39 -6.06
C LEU A 45 4.48 -6.85 -6.20
N ARG A 46 5.34 -7.16 -7.16
CA ARG A 46 5.93 -8.50 -7.31
C ARG A 46 6.89 -8.82 -6.17
N PHE A 47 7.74 -7.86 -5.79
CA PHE A 47 8.64 -8.03 -4.66
C PHE A 47 7.91 -8.29 -3.34
N HIS A 48 6.70 -7.72 -3.18
CA HIS A 48 5.78 -7.91 -2.04
C HIS A 48 4.57 -8.76 -2.44
N ASP A 49 4.78 -9.86 -3.15
CA ASP A 49 3.70 -10.60 -3.84
C ASP A 49 2.57 -11.08 -2.90
N ASP A 50 2.87 -11.40 -1.65
CA ASP A 50 1.87 -11.86 -0.68
C ASP A 50 1.13 -10.71 0.02
N ALA A 51 1.60 -9.46 -0.12
CA ALA A 51 1.07 -8.33 0.62
C ALA A 51 -0.26 -7.82 0.06
N ARG A 52 -1.20 -7.52 0.95
CA ARG A 52 -2.37 -6.72 0.63
C ARG A 52 -1.98 -5.26 0.54
N ALA A 53 -2.27 -4.62 -0.58
CA ALA A 53 -1.78 -3.30 -0.89
C ALA A 53 -2.90 -2.31 -1.21
N ILE A 54 -2.70 -1.03 -0.81
CA ILE A 54 -3.44 0.10 -1.38
C ILE A 54 -2.49 1.02 -2.13
N ILE A 55 -2.92 1.45 -3.32
CA ILE A 55 -2.16 2.35 -4.19
C ILE A 55 -2.92 3.66 -4.33
N PHE A 56 -2.33 4.73 -3.84
CA PHE A 56 -2.94 6.06 -3.89
C PHE A 56 -2.56 6.81 -5.17
N CYS A 57 -3.57 7.19 -5.93
CA CYS A 57 -3.45 8.01 -7.13
C CYS A 57 -4.13 9.37 -6.95
N ALA A 58 -3.61 10.40 -7.63
CA ALA A 58 -4.13 11.76 -7.53
C ALA A 58 -5.47 11.95 -8.24
N THR A 59 -5.74 11.22 -9.33
CA THR A 59 -6.92 11.39 -10.17
C THR A 59 -7.66 10.08 -10.43
N ARG A 60 -8.96 10.17 -10.73
CA ARG A 60 -9.78 9.03 -11.16
C ARG A 60 -9.26 8.39 -12.44
N ALA A 61 -8.81 9.21 -13.40
CA ALA A 61 -8.22 8.72 -14.64
C ALA A 61 -6.98 7.86 -14.37
N THR A 62 -6.11 8.28 -13.46
CA THR A 62 -4.94 7.49 -13.05
C THR A 62 -5.36 6.19 -12.34
N VAL A 63 -6.41 6.22 -11.51
CA VAL A 63 -6.96 5.01 -10.87
C VAL A 63 -7.43 4.02 -11.93
N ALA A 64 -8.25 4.45 -12.88
CA ALA A 64 -8.76 3.59 -13.96
C ALA A 64 -7.62 3.03 -14.81
N TYR A 65 -6.68 3.86 -15.22
CA TYR A 65 -5.51 3.46 -16.00
C TYR A 65 -4.68 2.39 -15.27
N MET A 66 -4.25 2.68 -14.04
CA MET A 66 -3.42 1.77 -13.25
C MET A 66 -4.13 0.45 -12.95
N SER A 67 -5.43 0.50 -12.61
CA SER A 67 -6.21 -0.71 -12.34
C SER A 67 -6.27 -1.61 -13.57
N ALA A 68 -6.53 -1.07 -14.76
CA ALA A 68 -6.53 -1.83 -16.00
C ALA A 68 -5.14 -2.43 -16.31
N ARG A 69 -4.08 -1.64 -16.12
CA ARG A 69 -2.71 -2.09 -16.36
C ARG A 69 -2.30 -3.23 -15.43
N PHE A 70 -2.67 -3.16 -14.15
CA PHE A 70 -2.35 -4.22 -13.19
C PHE A 70 -3.20 -5.47 -13.44
N ALA A 71 -4.49 -5.33 -13.75
CA ALA A 71 -5.34 -6.45 -14.13
C ALA A 71 -4.80 -7.20 -15.36
N ASN A 72 -4.34 -6.47 -16.40
CA ASN A 72 -3.72 -7.05 -17.60
C ASN A 72 -2.38 -7.76 -17.31
N ARG A 73 -1.79 -7.56 -16.14
CA ARG A 73 -0.58 -8.25 -15.67
C ARG A 73 -0.87 -9.40 -14.69
N GLY A 74 -2.15 -9.77 -14.56
CA GLY A 74 -2.59 -10.88 -13.71
C GLY A 74 -2.79 -10.55 -12.23
N PHE A 75 -2.67 -9.28 -11.83
CA PHE A 75 -2.95 -8.91 -10.45
C PHE A 75 -4.46 -8.88 -10.18
N GLN A 76 -4.85 -9.36 -9.03
CA GLN A 76 -6.23 -9.28 -8.53
C GLN A 76 -6.47 -7.88 -7.93
N VAL A 77 -7.10 -7.01 -8.70
CA VAL A 77 -7.21 -5.56 -8.42
C VAL A 77 -8.66 -5.13 -8.30
N VAL A 78 -8.93 -4.28 -7.33
CA VAL A 78 -10.14 -3.47 -7.28
C VAL A 78 -9.80 -1.99 -7.33
N SER A 79 -10.70 -1.18 -7.88
CA SER A 79 -10.57 0.27 -7.92
C SER A 79 -11.60 0.95 -7.04
N LEU A 80 -11.18 2.03 -6.35
CA LEU A 80 -12.06 2.87 -5.56
C LEU A 80 -11.91 4.33 -6.04
N SER A 81 -12.96 4.82 -6.71
CA SER A 81 -13.07 6.21 -7.15
C SER A 81 -14.40 6.81 -6.72
N GLY A 82 -14.52 8.14 -6.76
CA GLY A 82 -15.73 8.82 -6.33
C GLY A 82 -16.95 8.63 -7.25
N GLU A 83 -16.79 7.92 -8.39
CA GLU A 83 -17.87 7.61 -9.34
C GLU A 83 -18.58 6.30 -9.03
N LEU A 84 -17.97 5.45 -8.19
CA LEU A 84 -18.60 4.19 -7.81
C LEU A 84 -19.87 4.46 -7.00
N ASN A 85 -20.95 3.81 -7.42
CA ASN A 85 -22.14 3.73 -6.57
C ASN A 85 -21.82 2.89 -5.32
N GLN A 86 -22.71 2.98 -4.32
CA GLN A 86 -22.49 2.31 -3.04
C GLN A 86 -22.40 0.78 -3.16
N ALA A 87 -23.16 0.19 -4.07
CA ALA A 87 -23.12 -1.27 -4.30
C ALA A 87 -21.76 -1.73 -4.84
N ALA A 88 -21.26 -1.07 -5.90
CA ALA A 88 -19.94 -1.37 -6.47
C ALA A 88 -18.81 -1.13 -5.46
N ARG A 89 -18.92 -0.10 -4.61
CA ARG A 89 -17.97 0.16 -3.53
C ARG A 89 -17.96 -0.96 -2.49
N ASN A 90 -19.14 -1.41 -2.06
CA ASN A 90 -19.28 -2.51 -1.10
C ASN A 90 -18.74 -3.82 -1.69
N GLN A 91 -18.99 -4.08 -2.98
CA GLN A 91 -18.46 -5.25 -3.68
C GLN A 91 -16.93 -5.25 -3.75
N ALA A 92 -16.32 -4.09 -4.07
CA ALA A 92 -14.87 -3.94 -4.09
C ALA A 92 -14.24 -4.20 -2.70
N LEU A 93 -14.83 -3.65 -1.65
CA LEU A 93 -14.39 -3.87 -0.27
C LEU A 93 -14.54 -5.33 0.16
N GLN A 94 -15.67 -5.96 -0.20
CA GLN A 94 -15.89 -7.37 0.08
C GLN A 94 -14.86 -8.25 -0.63
N SER A 95 -14.52 -7.94 -1.89
CA SER A 95 -13.48 -8.66 -2.64
C SER A 95 -12.10 -8.57 -1.96
N MET A 96 -11.78 -7.43 -1.33
CA MET A 96 -10.56 -7.29 -0.53
C MET A 96 -10.61 -8.11 0.76
N ARG A 97 -11.76 -8.14 1.45
CA ARG A 97 -11.95 -8.92 2.69
C ARG A 97 -11.85 -10.42 2.45
N ASP A 98 -12.48 -10.88 1.36
CA ASP A 98 -12.50 -12.30 0.98
C ASP A 98 -11.18 -12.79 0.37
N GLY A 99 -10.20 -11.89 0.17
CA GLY A 99 -8.94 -12.22 -0.49
C GLY A 99 -9.04 -12.44 -2.01
N ARG A 100 -10.21 -12.19 -2.62
CA ARG A 100 -10.40 -12.25 -4.08
C ARG A 100 -9.67 -11.13 -4.82
N ALA A 101 -9.37 -10.03 -4.12
CA ALA A 101 -8.49 -8.98 -4.57
C ALA A 101 -7.48 -8.67 -3.47
N ARG A 102 -6.22 -8.50 -3.86
CA ARG A 102 -5.14 -8.13 -2.95
C ARG A 102 -4.72 -6.66 -3.10
N ILE A 103 -5.04 -6.06 -4.22
CA ILE A 103 -4.62 -4.70 -4.57
C ILE A 103 -5.84 -3.81 -4.72
N CYS A 104 -5.83 -2.68 -4.00
CA CYS A 104 -6.81 -1.62 -4.13
C CYS A 104 -6.14 -0.37 -4.73
N VAL A 105 -6.62 0.12 -5.87
CA VAL A 105 -6.17 1.40 -6.43
C VAL A 105 -7.21 2.46 -6.12
N ALA A 106 -6.84 3.54 -5.46
CA ALA A 106 -7.80 4.51 -4.94
C ALA A 106 -7.36 5.97 -5.04
N THR A 107 -8.33 6.88 -5.07
CA THR A 107 -8.09 8.28 -4.74
C THR A 107 -8.26 8.52 -3.23
N ASP A 108 -7.69 9.61 -2.71
CA ASP A 108 -7.85 9.99 -1.29
C ASP A 108 -9.31 10.10 -0.88
N VAL A 109 -10.13 10.74 -1.71
CA VAL A 109 -11.55 10.96 -1.43
C VAL A 109 -12.30 9.63 -1.33
N ALA A 110 -12.01 8.70 -2.23
CA ALA A 110 -12.66 7.41 -2.23
C ALA A 110 -12.21 6.50 -1.09
N ALA A 111 -10.98 6.65 -0.63
CA ALA A 111 -10.41 5.86 0.47
C ALA A 111 -10.76 6.39 1.87
N ARG A 112 -11.39 7.57 1.98
CA ARG A 112 -11.80 8.12 3.28
C ARG A 112 -12.98 7.33 3.86
N GLY A 113 -12.93 7.11 5.18
CA GLY A 113 -14.02 6.43 5.92
C GLY A 113 -14.23 4.97 5.52
N ILE A 114 -13.29 4.37 4.77
CA ILE A 114 -13.37 2.97 4.40
C ILE A 114 -12.61 2.14 5.42
N ASP A 115 -13.28 1.12 5.90
CA ASP A 115 -12.67 0.03 6.64
C ASP A 115 -12.14 -1.01 5.65
N LEU A 116 -10.88 -0.86 5.28
CA LEU A 116 -10.14 -1.85 4.50
C LEU A 116 -9.58 -2.92 5.44
N PRO A 117 -9.54 -4.19 4.99
CA PRO A 117 -8.87 -5.23 5.75
C PRO A 117 -7.40 -4.85 5.98
N ASP A 118 -6.76 -5.57 6.87
CA ASP A 118 -5.34 -5.36 7.20
C ASP A 118 -4.48 -5.25 5.94
N LEU A 119 -3.93 -4.07 5.74
CA LEU A 119 -3.02 -3.79 4.62
C LEU A 119 -1.59 -3.82 5.13
N GLU A 120 -0.74 -4.57 4.46
CA GLU A 120 0.70 -4.60 4.75
C GLU A 120 1.44 -3.50 3.98
N LEU A 121 0.89 -3.08 2.82
CA LEU A 121 1.58 -2.19 1.90
C LEU A 121 0.72 -0.99 1.49
N VAL A 122 1.28 0.20 1.63
CA VAL A 122 0.74 1.45 1.08
C VAL A 122 1.70 1.98 0.03
N ILE A 123 1.23 2.19 -1.19
CA ILE A 123 2.03 2.79 -2.27
C ILE A 123 1.46 4.15 -2.64
N HIS A 124 2.28 5.18 -2.56
CA HIS A 124 1.94 6.51 -3.06
C HIS A 124 2.38 6.62 -4.52
N ALA A 125 1.51 6.22 -5.46
CA ALA A 125 1.79 6.35 -6.89
C ALA A 125 1.97 7.81 -7.30
N ASP A 126 1.23 8.70 -6.64
CA ASP A 126 1.40 10.15 -6.71
C ASP A 126 1.74 10.69 -5.32
N ILE A 127 2.81 11.51 -5.24
CA ILE A 127 3.25 12.12 -3.98
C ILE A 127 2.14 12.98 -3.38
N PRO A 128 1.79 12.79 -2.10
CA PRO A 128 0.78 13.61 -1.45
C PRO A 128 1.25 15.08 -1.33
N LYS A 129 0.29 16.00 -1.33
CA LYS A 129 0.59 17.44 -1.30
C LYS A 129 0.97 17.94 0.09
N THR A 130 0.50 17.27 1.15
CA THR A 130 0.69 17.68 2.55
C THR A 130 1.16 16.50 3.41
N SER A 131 1.84 16.81 4.51
CA SER A 131 2.28 15.82 5.51
C SER A 131 1.10 15.09 6.15
N GLU A 132 0.00 15.78 6.40
CA GLU A 132 -1.23 15.18 6.92
C GLU A 132 -1.77 14.10 5.96
N THR A 133 -1.83 14.41 4.66
CA THR A 133 -2.27 13.43 3.65
C THR A 133 -1.31 12.24 3.60
N LEU A 134 -0.01 12.47 3.71
CA LEU A 134 1.00 11.40 3.78
C LEU A 134 0.72 10.47 4.97
N LEU A 135 0.57 11.03 6.16
CA LEU A 135 0.31 10.27 7.39
C LEU A 135 -1.03 9.52 7.33
N HIS A 136 -2.09 10.16 6.84
CA HIS A 136 -3.42 9.55 6.69
C HIS A 136 -3.42 8.37 5.69
N ARG A 137 -2.68 8.49 4.57
CA ARG A 137 -2.52 7.39 3.62
C ARG A 137 -1.72 6.26 4.25
N SER A 138 -0.57 6.59 4.83
CA SER A 138 0.31 5.61 5.47
C SER A 138 -0.38 4.87 6.62
N GLY A 139 -1.20 5.55 7.41
CA GLY A 139 -1.99 4.95 8.48
C GLY A 139 -3.09 3.98 8.01
N ARG A 140 -3.13 3.60 6.72
CA ARG A 140 -3.90 2.45 6.23
C ARG A 140 -3.18 1.13 6.46
N THR A 141 -1.90 1.15 6.76
CA THR A 141 -1.11 0.00 7.22
C THR A 141 -0.59 0.23 8.65
N GLY A 142 0.12 -0.71 9.22
CA GLY A 142 0.71 -0.58 10.55
C GLY A 142 -0.32 -0.50 11.68
N ARG A 143 -1.47 -1.17 11.55
CA ARG A 143 -2.56 -1.13 12.53
C ARG A 143 -2.50 -2.32 13.48
N ALA A 144 -3.04 -2.14 14.67
CA ALA A 144 -3.16 -3.19 15.70
C ALA A 144 -1.83 -3.89 16.02
N GLY A 145 -0.70 -3.14 16.05
CA GLY A 145 0.63 -3.67 16.34
C GLY A 145 1.28 -4.47 15.22
N ARG A 146 0.68 -4.53 14.03
CA ARG A 146 1.28 -5.15 12.85
C ARG A 146 2.24 -4.20 12.17
N LYS A 147 3.32 -4.74 11.61
CA LYS A 147 4.27 -3.97 10.82
C LYS A 147 3.70 -3.68 9.43
N GLY A 148 3.93 -2.48 8.94
CA GLY A 148 3.48 -2.04 7.63
C GLY A 148 4.57 -1.31 6.85
N HIS A 149 4.41 -1.28 5.53
CA HIS A 149 5.32 -0.57 4.63
C HIS A 149 4.56 0.55 3.91
N SER A 150 5.16 1.74 3.87
CA SER A 150 4.67 2.89 3.11
C SER A 150 5.74 3.31 2.11
N ILE A 151 5.45 3.15 0.83
CA ILE A 151 6.40 3.35 -0.27
C ILE A 151 5.96 4.52 -1.14
N LEU A 152 6.85 5.51 -1.32
CA LEU A 152 6.60 6.65 -2.19
C LEU A 152 7.27 6.45 -3.54
N MET A 153 6.52 6.55 -4.65
CA MET A 153 7.08 6.64 -6.00
C MET A 153 7.56 8.07 -6.23
N VAL A 154 8.87 8.28 -6.24
CA VAL A 154 9.48 9.61 -6.22
C VAL A 154 10.13 9.91 -7.56
N PRO A 155 9.50 10.73 -8.43
CA PRO A 155 10.16 11.25 -9.61
C PRO A 155 11.41 12.05 -9.25
N GLN A 156 12.50 11.89 -10.00
CA GLN A 156 13.78 12.56 -9.73
C GLN A 156 13.63 14.07 -9.57
N ASN A 157 12.81 14.71 -10.40
CA ASN A 157 12.54 16.15 -10.32
C ASN A 157 11.73 16.56 -9.07
N SER A 158 11.11 15.62 -8.37
CA SER A 158 10.33 15.85 -7.16
C SER A 158 11.06 15.46 -5.88
N PHE A 159 12.29 14.97 -5.98
CA PHE A 159 13.05 14.41 -4.84
C PHE A 159 13.20 15.41 -3.68
N ARG A 160 13.68 16.64 -3.95
CA ARG A 160 13.83 17.67 -2.91
C ARG A 160 12.53 18.04 -2.23
N LYS A 161 11.44 18.13 -3.01
CA LYS A 161 10.09 18.40 -2.48
C LYS A 161 9.61 17.26 -1.58
N THR A 162 9.86 16.01 -1.97
CA THR A 162 9.50 14.83 -1.19
C THR A 162 10.31 14.76 0.10
N GLN A 163 11.61 15.03 0.07
CA GLN A 163 12.41 15.08 1.29
C GLN A 163 11.88 16.13 2.29
N ARG A 164 11.52 17.32 1.81
CA ARG A 164 10.92 18.35 2.67
C ARG A 164 9.59 17.92 3.25
N LEU A 165 8.75 17.25 2.46
CA LEU A 165 7.47 16.69 2.92
C LEU A 165 7.67 15.67 4.05
N LEU A 166 8.61 14.73 3.88
CA LEU A 166 8.98 13.74 4.88
C LEU A 166 9.52 14.38 6.16
N GLN A 167 10.38 15.39 6.03
CA GLN A 167 10.92 16.14 7.16
C GLN A 167 9.83 16.84 7.97
N ILE A 168 8.86 17.49 7.31
CA ILE A 168 7.72 18.13 7.97
C ILE A 168 6.84 17.07 8.67
N ALA A 169 6.72 15.89 8.10
CA ALA A 169 5.98 14.78 8.70
C ALA A 169 6.77 14.04 9.82
N GLY A 170 8.02 14.41 10.09
CA GLY A 170 8.88 13.72 11.05
C GLY A 170 9.28 12.30 10.61
N ILE A 171 9.24 12.01 9.32
CA ILE A 171 9.47 10.67 8.76
C ILE A 171 10.90 10.55 8.22
N GLN A 172 11.57 9.46 8.61
CA GLN A 172 12.81 9.01 7.98
C GLN A 172 12.49 7.92 6.96
N ALA A 173 12.80 8.14 5.69
CA ALA A 173 12.60 7.18 4.64
C ALA A 173 13.93 6.79 3.98
N LYS A 174 14.09 5.50 3.66
CA LYS A 174 15.22 5.00 2.87
C LYS A 174 14.87 5.12 1.38
N PHE A 175 15.79 5.65 0.58
CA PHE A 175 15.61 5.80 -0.86
C PHE A 175 16.44 4.75 -1.60
N ALA A 176 15.80 4.07 -2.54
CA ALA A 176 16.44 3.07 -3.39
C ALA A 176 15.81 3.08 -4.80
N PRO A 177 16.46 2.50 -5.81
CA PRO A 177 15.79 2.19 -7.07
C PRO A 177 14.65 1.18 -6.87
N ALA A 178 13.77 1.04 -7.85
CA ALA A 178 12.77 -0.02 -7.85
C ALA A 178 13.48 -1.40 -7.87
N PRO A 179 12.90 -2.43 -7.24
CA PRO A 179 13.42 -3.79 -7.37
C PRO A 179 13.55 -4.17 -8.84
N ASP A 180 14.70 -4.69 -9.22
CA ASP A 180 14.94 -5.25 -10.55
C ASP A 180 14.47 -6.71 -10.66
N ALA A 181 14.60 -7.29 -11.85
CA ALA A 181 14.16 -8.65 -12.10
C ALA A 181 14.94 -9.69 -11.29
N ASP A 182 16.22 -9.45 -11.05
CA ASP A 182 17.08 -10.39 -10.32
C ASP A 182 16.76 -10.35 -8.83
N THR A 183 16.55 -9.17 -8.27
CA THR A 183 16.09 -8.99 -6.88
C THR A 183 14.71 -9.64 -6.64
N ILE A 184 13.80 -9.53 -7.61
CA ILE A 184 12.48 -10.17 -7.52
C ILE A 184 12.62 -11.70 -7.57
N ARG A 185 13.40 -12.24 -8.52
CA ARG A 185 13.66 -13.69 -8.61
C ARG A 185 14.26 -14.25 -7.34
N ALA A 186 15.30 -13.60 -6.81
CA ALA A 186 15.93 -14.03 -5.56
C ALA A 186 14.91 -14.08 -4.40
N ARG A 187 13.97 -13.13 -4.38
CA ARG A 187 12.89 -13.12 -3.38
C ARG A 187 11.87 -14.23 -3.60
N ASP A 188 11.57 -14.55 -4.86
CA ASP A 188 10.66 -15.65 -5.20
C ASP A 188 11.30 -17.00 -4.86
N ASP A 189 12.58 -17.19 -5.16
CA ASP A 189 13.35 -18.39 -4.78
C ASP A 189 13.38 -18.57 -3.24
N GLU A 190 13.62 -17.50 -2.49
CA GLU A 190 13.58 -17.54 -1.03
C GLU A 190 12.22 -17.98 -0.49
N ARG A 191 11.12 -17.46 -1.09
CA ARG A 191 9.76 -17.86 -0.70
C ARG A 191 9.47 -19.33 -0.99
N ILE A 192 9.90 -19.81 -2.17
CA ILE A 192 9.73 -21.22 -2.54
C ILE A 192 10.47 -22.10 -1.53
N LEU A 193 11.73 -21.79 -1.23
CA LEU A 193 12.55 -22.57 -0.30
C LEU A 193 12.03 -22.56 1.15
N THR A 194 11.32 -21.50 1.55
CA THR A 194 10.75 -21.35 2.90
C THR A 194 9.29 -21.79 2.98
N HIS A 195 8.69 -22.20 1.85
CA HIS A 195 7.28 -22.62 1.84
C HIS A 195 7.08 -23.90 2.67
N GLU A 196 6.05 -23.90 3.51
CA GLU A 196 5.79 -25.02 4.44
C GLU A 196 5.72 -26.39 3.77
N THR A 197 5.18 -26.46 2.53
CA THR A 197 5.08 -27.68 1.75
C THR A 197 6.44 -28.31 1.42
N LEU A 198 7.48 -27.50 1.25
CA LEU A 198 8.84 -27.99 0.97
C LEU A 198 9.65 -28.27 2.24
N THR A 199 9.23 -27.69 3.37
CA THR A 199 9.93 -27.87 4.66
C THR A 199 9.30 -28.98 5.51
N GLN A 200 8.10 -29.45 5.18
CA GLN A 200 7.49 -30.59 5.85
C GLN A 200 8.13 -31.90 5.36
N PRO A 201 8.35 -32.89 6.26
CA PRO A 201 8.77 -34.21 5.83
C PRO A 201 7.71 -34.81 4.90
N ALA A 202 8.16 -35.51 3.84
CA ALA A 202 7.29 -36.17 2.87
C ALA A 202 6.27 -37.07 3.61
N GLN A 203 4.99 -36.95 3.26
CA GLN A 203 3.95 -37.82 3.81
C GLN A 203 4.15 -39.25 3.28
N GLU A 204 3.70 -40.28 4.03
CA GLU A 204 3.92 -41.69 3.67
C GLU A 204 3.46 -42.03 2.23
N ASP A 205 2.39 -41.41 1.75
CA ASP A 205 1.87 -41.59 0.39
C ASP A 205 2.80 -41.01 -0.70
N GLU A 206 3.58 -39.98 -0.39
CA GLU A 206 4.56 -39.35 -1.31
C GLU A 206 5.86 -40.15 -1.39
N THR A 207 6.21 -40.85 -0.32
CA THR A 207 7.43 -41.67 -0.27
C THR A 207 7.34 -42.90 -1.20
N VAL A 208 6.13 -43.38 -1.47
CA VAL A 208 5.88 -44.49 -2.40
C VAL A 208 6.17 -44.10 -3.86
N LEU A 209 5.92 -42.84 -4.23
CA LEU A 209 6.15 -42.33 -5.59
C LEU A 209 7.62 -42.06 -5.90
N ILE A 210 8.46 -41.80 -4.89
CA ILE A 210 9.89 -41.53 -5.06
C ILE A 210 10.71 -42.85 -5.22
N ASN A 211 10.20 -43.97 -4.73
CA ASN A 211 10.85 -45.28 -4.75
C ASN A 211 10.31 -46.22 -5.85
N ALA A 212 9.48 -45.75 -6.76
CA ALA A 212 8.93 -46.46 -7.93
C ALA A 212 9.63 -45.98 -9.22
#